data_6493808a7ce854d92db6bb485b5493b0
#
_entry.id   6493808a7ce854d92db6bb485b5493b0
#
_cell.length_a   1.000
_cell.length_b   1.000
_cell.length_c   1.000
_cell.angle_alpha   90.00
_cell.angle_beta   90.00
_cell.angle_gamma   90.00
#
_symmetry.space_group_name_H-M   'P 1'
#
loop_
_entity.id
_entity.type
_entity.pdbx_description
1 polymer ?
#
loop_
_entity_poly.entity_id
_entity_poly.type
_entity_poly.pdbx_seq_one_letter_code
_entity_poly.pdbx_strand_id
1 'polypeptide(L)'
;ELDELFEEATSTPSPVASTTTPVLQRMEVYSPALDELLNRQLTTLLDKLLVYESQKAQVHRVDGLIIGTGEADLTKGNTLYPLSYKGKHFQLIDVPGIEGDESKYAHMVREAVAKAHLVFYVNGTNKKPEKATAQKIHAYLRLGTQVCPLINVRGNADAYEFEEDRTSLAGHGGSTAALQQTEEVLRSVLGDKVMQPGHCVQGLLAFSALASETQTGRTTIHSSRHQDLVIQQRNYQKYFASPKAMYDFSQIKSVAKVLHNKLSTFREDMIESNKTKVHELVVENSETLKKLYATHEAFVARTQPEFEKCREAITEALERFERLVVTGRKNLWNKLFNSLKDDADEIIEQNFSENKIIASKIDRAFKVRQESLKDDLQEQYEKYLADLQQDLQQAMQRLLEDVARVEFEQLLYDANTLEISYGTPDLGLGLEFGDYGWMAFNIGSYAAAGFGIGSAFPVIGNLIGAAAGALVGILVSFLSIFTSREKRIRKAQGQVQEKIDEAWSEARKALQEERKPLFTSVRKQIDEVVLARVQQLDESLKHPLKIIEQQTVLMNRIKNQLESMSYGTIQAI
;
A
#
# COMPACT_ATOMS: atom_id res chain seq x y z
N GLU A 1 -22.43 -9.22 26.42
CA GLU A 1 -23.70 -8.54 26.03
C GLU A 1 -24.88 -9.51 25.95
N LEU A 2 -24.77 -10.67 25.28
CA LEU A 2 -25.85 -11.66 25.26
C LEU A 2 -25.97 -12.41 26.59
N ASP A 3 -24.85 -12.68 27.27
CA ASP A 3 -24.86 -13.31 28.60
C ASP A 3 -25.35 -12.36 29.69
N GLU A 4 -25.05 -11.07 29.61
CA GLU A 4 -25.59 -10.02 30.51
C GLU A 4 -27.10 -9.88 30.36
N LEU A 5 -27.63 -9.93 29.13
CA LEU A 5 -29.06 -9.92 28.86
C LEU A 5 -29.77 -11.18 29.38
N PHE A 6 -29.03 -12.29 29.49
CA PHE A 6 -29.54 -13.57 29.98
C PHE A 6 -29.60 -13.65 31.50
N GLU A 7 -28.58 -13.11 32.19
CA GLU A 7 -28.57 -13.04 33.66
C GLU A 7 -29.64 -12.09 34.19
N GLU A 8 -29.88 -10.94 33.52
CA GLU A 8 -30.96 -10.02 33.91
C GLU A 8 -32.35 -10.62 33.70
N ALA A 9 -32.56 -11.42 32.65
CA ALA A 9 -33.86 -12.04 32.36
C ALA A 9 -34.25 -13.13 33.35
N THR A 10 -33.29 -13.75 34.07
CA THR A 10 -33.53 -14.87 34.98
C THR A 10 -33.61 -14.48 36.46
N SER A 11 -33.23 -13.27 36.86
CA SER A 11 -33.04 -12.94 38.26
C SER A 11 -34.12 -12.09 38.93
N THR A 12 -35.04 -11.39 38.22
CA THR A 12 -36.18 -10.70 38.88
C THR A 12 -37.27 -10.27 37.85
N PRO A 13 -38.55 -10.46 38.15
CA PRO A 13 -39.66 -10.09 37.23
C PRO A 13 -40.01 -8.62 37.22
N SER A 14 -39.28 -7.71 37.81
CA SER A 14 -39.77 -6.34 37.96
C SER A 14 -38.91 -5.20 37.37
N PRO A 15 -37.59 -5.29 37.21
CA PRO A 15 -36.84 -4.16 36.59
C PRO A 15 -36.63 -4.29 35.10
N VAL A 16 -36.78 -5.48 34.51
CA VAL A 16 -36.49 -5.69 33.09
C VAL A 16 -37.48 -5.03 32.15
N ALA A 17 -38.75 -4.91 32.60
CA ALA A 17 -39.79 -4.29 31.81
C ALA A 17 -39.60 -2.76 31.63
N SER A 18 -38.89 -2.09 32.55
CA SER A 18 -38.71 -0.63 32.49
C SER A 18 -37.46 -0.19 31.70
N THR A 19 -36.46 -1.09 31.49
CA THR A 19 -35.23 -0.76 30.75
C THR A 19 -35.26 -1.22 29.29
N THR A 20 -36.02 -2.26 28.97
CA THR A 20 -36.17 -2.72 27.59
C THR A 20 -37.17 -1.88 26.79
N THR A 21 -38.19 -1.31 27.44
CA THR A 21 -39.18 -0.47 26.77
C THR A 21 -38.59 0.76 26.07
N PRO A 22 -37.64 1.53 26.66
CA PRO A 22 -37.02 2.65 25.95
C PRO A 22 -36.14 2.25 24.76
N VAL A 23 -35.54 1.08 24.79
CA VAL A 23 -34.69 0.60 23.69
C VAL A 23 -35.54 0.13 22.51
N LEU A 24 -36.61 -0.62 22.81
CA LEU A 24 -37.58 -1.03 21.78
C LEU A 24 -38.31 0.18 21.17
N GLN A 25 -38.79 1.14 21.99
CA GLN A 25 -39.38 2.37 21.46
C GLN A 25 -38.42 3.21 20.61
N ARG A 26 -37.12 3.22 20.92
CA ARG A 26 -36.09 3.86 20.08
C ARG A 26 -35.86 3.13 18.76
N MET A 27 -35.99 1.81 18.74
CA MET A 27 -35.85 1.02 17.52
C MET A 27 -37.06 1.13 16.60
N GLU A 28 -38.27 1.20 17.18
CA GLU A 28 -39.52 1.43 16.42
C GLU A 28 -39.50 2.73 15.58
N VAL A 29 -38.79 3.76 16.07
CA VAL A 29 -38.63 5.02 15.35
C VAL A 29 -37.70 4.92 14.15
N TYR A 30 -36.78 3.89 14.10
CA TYR A 30 -35.73 3.86 13.10
C TYR A 30 -35.92 2.88 11.94
N SER A 31 -36.60 1.75 12.08
CA SER A 31 -36.90 0.87 10.96
C SER A 31 -37.89 -0.25 11.34
N PRO A 32 -39.14 -0.22 10.87
CA PRO A 32 -40.12 -1.29 11.09
C PRO A 32 -39.63 -2.66 10.57
N ALA A 33 -38.86 -2.68 9.50
CA ALA A 33 -38.27 -3.92 8.94
C ALA A 33 -37.18 -4.52 9.85
N LEU A 34 -36.45 -3.70 10.61
CA LEU A 34 -35.45 -4.14 11.56
C LEU A 34 -36.12 -4.71 12.83
N ASP A 35 -37.21 -4.10 13.28
CA ASP A 35 -38.01 -4.60 14.40
C ASP A 35 -38.67 -5.93 14.08
N GLU A 36 -39.18 -6.09 12.86
CA GLU A 36 -39.75 -7.36 12.41
C GLU A 36 -38.69 -8.46 12.33
N LEU A 37 -37.50 -8.13 11.83
CA LEU A 37 -36.36 -9.05 11.78
C LEU A 37 -35.88 -9.44 13.18
N LEU A 38 -35.74 -8.46 14.09
CA LEU A 38 -35.36 -8.66 15.50
C LEU A 38 -36.39 -9.49 16.26
N ASN A 39 -37.67 -9.18 16.12
CA ASN A 39 -38.74 -9.93 16.75
C ASN A 39 -38.80 -11.37 16.23
N ARG A 40 -38.58 -11.58 14.93
CA ARG A 40 -38.49 -12.92 14.32
C ARG A 40 -37.28 -13.70 14.84
N GLN A 41 -36.13 -13.05 14.99
CA GLN A 41 -34.93 -13.69 15.55
C GLN A 41 -35.08 -13.97 17.04
N LEU A 42 -35.63 -13.05 17.82
CA LEU A 42 -35.94 -13.21 19.25
C LEU A 42 -36.97 -14.33 19.45
N THR A 43 -38.02 -14.39 18.67
CA THR A 43 -39.01 -15.47 18.71
C THR A 43 -38.35 -16.81 18.39
N THR A 44 -37.52 -16.88 17.36
CA THR A 44 -36.76 -18.07 17.01
C THR A 44 -35.80 -18.49 18.12
N LEU A 45 -35.17 -17.55 18.79
CA LEU A 45 -34.27 -17.81 19.93
C LEU A 45 -35.07 -18.31 21.16
N LEU A 46 -36.20 -17.69 21.47
CA LEU A 46 -37.09 -18.08 22.54
C LEU A 46 -37.69 -19.47 22.30
N ASP A 47 -38.12 -19.78 21.07
CA ASP A 47 -38.58 -21.11 20.69
C ASP A 47 -37.49 -22.18 20.88
N LYS A 48 -36.25 -21.87 20.45
CA LYS A 48 -35.09 -22.74 20.68
C LYS A 48 -34.78 -22.92 22.17
N LEU A 49 -34.89 -21.87 22.95
CA LEU A 49 -34.73 -21.90 24.40
C LEU A 49 -35.83 -22.71 25.09
N LEU A 50 -37.10 -22.55 24.68
CA LEU A 50 -38.20 -23.34 25.20
C LEU A 50 -38.07 -24.82 24.83
N VAL A 51 -37.62 -25.11 23.60
CA VAL A 51 -37.26 -26.47 23.19
C VAL A 51 -36.11 -27.02 24.02
N TYR A 52 -35.05 -26.23 24.24
CA TYR A 52 -33.94 -26.61 25.09
C TYR A 52 -34.34 -26.84 26.56
N GLU A 53 -35.10 -25.94 27.17
CA GLU A 53 -35.63 -26.09 28.52
C GLU A 53 -36.63 -27.25 28.65
N SER A 54 -37.48 -27.44 27.61
CA SER A 54 -38.37 -28.60 27.54
C SER A 54 -37.59 -29.91 27.40
N GLN A 55 -36.53 -29.93 26.59
CA GLN A 55 -35.64 -31.07 26.48
C GLN A 55 -34.87 -31.34 27.78
N LYS A 56 -34.39 -30.28 28.44
CA LYS A 56 -33.71 -30.33 29.72
C LYS A 56 -34.67 -30.79 30.86
N ALA A 57 -35.90 -30.30 30.82
CA ALA A 57 -36.93 -30.66 31.80
C ALA A 57 -37.53 -32.05 31.57
N GLN A 58 -37.64 -32.50 30.31
CA GLN A 58 -38.26 -33.78 30.00
C GLN A 58 -37.34 -34.99 30.18
N VAL A 59 -35.98 -34.81 30.20
CA VAL A 59 -35.17 -36.01 30.08
C VAL A 59 -33.76 -35.87 30.61
N HIS A 60 -33.47 -36.65 31.57
CA HIS A 60 -32.14 -37.13 31.93
C HIS A 60 -31.43 -37.90 30.77
N ARG A 61 -31.94 -37.84 29.51
CA ARG A 61 -31.42 -38.56 28.34
C ARG A 61 -31.17 -37.63 27.17
N VAL A 62 -30.06 -36.90 27.26
CA VAL A 62 -29.66 -35.94 26.19
C VAL A 62 -28.32 -36.31 25.54
N ASP A 63 -27.60 -37.28 26.09
CA ASP A 63 -26.25 -37.62 25.69
C ASP A 63 -26.25 -38.36 24.33
N GLY A 64 -25.18 -38.18 23.58
CA GLY A 64 -24.93 -38.90 22.32
C GLY A 64 -25.47 -38.26 21.05
N LEU A 65 -26.27 -37.17 21.12
CA LEU A 65 -26.79 -36.49 19.95
C LEU A 65 -25.72 -35.84 19.08
N ILE A 66 -24.63 -35.40 19.71
CA ILE A 66 -23.46 -34.78 19.03
C ILE A 66 -22.50 -35.83 18.47
N ILE A 67 -22.65 -37.11 18.82
CA ILE A 67 -21.76 -38.16 18.34
C ILE A 67 -22.20 -38.59 16.95
N GLY A 68 -21.28 -38.53 15.99
CA GLY A 68 -21.55 -38.91 14.60
C GLY A 68 -22.01 -40.36 14.43
N THR A 69 -22.84 -40.59 13.44
CA THR A 69 -23.33 -41.94 13.07
C THR A 69 -22.33 -42.72 12.22
N GLY A 70 -21.16 -42.12 11.92
CA GLY A 70 -20.14 -42.72 11.04
C GLY A 70 -20.24 -42.29 9.57
N GLU A 71 -21.22 -41.43 9.25
CA GLU A 71 -21.30 -40.81 7.92
C GLU A 71 -20.18 -39.79 7.73
N ALA A 72 -19.69 -39.69 6.49
CA ALA A 72 -18.69 -38.71 6.14
C ALA A 72 -19.27 -37.28 6.27
N ASP A 73 -18.43 -36.32 6.69
CA ASP A 73 -18.75 -34.89 6.76
C ASP A 73 -19.85 -34.49 7.77
N LEU A 74 -19.84 -35.08 8.95
CA LEU A 74 -20.79 -34.72 10.01
C LEU A 74 -20.58 -33.27 10.50
N THR A 75 -19.34 -32.84 10.63
CA THR A 75 -18.98 -31.47 11.08
C THR A 75 -18.88 -30.55 9.88
N LYS A 76 -19.93 -29.80 9.59
CA LYS A 76 -20.02 -28.87 8.45
C LYS A 76 -19.50 -27.45 8.76
N GLY A 77 -19.07 -27.20 9.98
CA GLY A 77 -18.59 -25.91 10.44
C GLY A 77 -17.93 -26.00 11.79
N ASN A 78 -17.26 -24.95 12.23
CA ASN A 78 -16.65 -24.89 13.55
C ASN A 78 -17.73 -24.88 14.64
N THR A 79 -17.70 -25.85 15.54
CA THR A 79 -18.61 -25.93 16.66
C THR A 79 -17.86 -25.55 17.94
N LEU A 80 -18.40 -24.60 18.69
CA LEU A 80 -17.81 -24.08 19.90
C LEU A 80 -18.46 -24.71 21.14
N TYR A 81 -17.64 -25.30 22.00
CA TYR A 81 -18.07 -25.84 23.30
C TYR A 81 -17.46 -25.01 24.43
N PRO A 82 -18.23 -24.10 25.05
CA PRO A 82 -17.75 -23.33 26.20
C PRO A 82 -17.60 -24.26 27.40
N LEU A 83 -16.45 -24.18 28.05
CA LEU A 83 -16.10 -24.97 29.22
C LEU A 83 -15.64 -24.06 30.37
N SER A 84 -15.97 -24.45 31.58
CA SER A 84 -15.55 -23.71 32.78
C SER A 84 -14.94 -24.67 33.81
N TYR A 85 -13.80 -24.27 34.38
CA TYR A 85 -13.16 -25.02 35.42
C TYR A 85 -12.49 -24.08 36.44
N LYS A 86 -12.90 -24.18 37.71
CA LYS A 86 -12.37 -23.36 38.82
C LYS A 86 -12.35 -21.84 38.49
N GLY A 87 -13.45 -21.34 37.95
CA GLY A 87 -13.58 -19.92 37.60
C GLY A 87 -12.77 -19.48 36.36
N LYS A 88 -12.17 -20.42 35.64
CA LYS A 88 -11.52 -20.14 34.33
C LYS A 88 -12.40 -20.65 33.21
N HIS A 89 -12.61 -19.79 32.20
CA HIS A 89 -13.42 -20.10 31.03
C HIS A 89 -12.51 -20.34 29.82
N PHE A 90 -12.83 -21.37 29.06
CA PHE A 90 -12.16 -21.71 27.82
C PHE A 90 -13.13 -22.34 26.83
N GLN A 91 -12.77 -22.43 25.59
CA GLN A 91 -13.61 -23.02 24.55
C GLN A 91 -12.86 -24.18 23.88
N LEU A 92 -13.57 -25.27 23.66
CA LEU A 92 -13.14 -26.32 22.74
C LEU A 92 -13.78 -26.06 21.39
N ILE A 93 -12.99 -26.02 20.33
CA ILE A 93 -13.45 -25.80 18.96
C ILE A 93 -13.34 -27.13 18.23
N ASP A 94 -14.47 -27.69 17.84
CA ASP A 94 -14.51 -28.84 16.93
C ASP A 94 -14.47 -28.33 15.50
N VAL A 95 -13.49 -28.78 14.73
CA VAL A 95 -13.26 -28.33 13.34
C VAL A 95 -13.55 -29.48 12.36
N PRO A 96 -14.00 -29.16 11.13
CA PRO A 96 -14.18 -30.19 10.10
C PRO A 96 -12.89 -30.95 9.83
N GLY A 97 -13.03 -32.23 9.44
CA GLY A 97 -11.88 -33.08 9.15
C GLY A 97 -11.03 -32.52 7.98
N ILE A 98 -9.71 -32.57 8.15
CA ILE A 98 -8.74 -32.03 7.15
C ILE A 98 -8.67 -32.94 5.90
N GLU A 99 -9.22 -34.13 5.95
CA GLU A 99 -9.09 -35.18 4.93
C GLU A 99 -10.23 -35.22 3.91
N GLY A 100 -11.20 -34.31 4.02
CA GLY A 100 -12.35 -34.19 3.10
C GLY A 100 -12.08 -33.17 1.96
N ASP A 101 -13.16 -32.56 1.48
CA ASP A 101 -13.11 -31.51 0.46
C ASP A 101 -12.44 -30.25 1.00
N GLU A 102 -11.11 -30.18 0.82
CA GLU A 102 -10.22 -29.20 1.43
C GLU A 102 -10.56 -27.76 1.10
N SER A 103 -10.95 -27.51 -0.13
CA SER A 103 -11.23 -26.15 -0.59
C SER A 103 -12.36 -25.49 0.20
N LYS A 104 -13.31 -26.32 0.67
CA LYS A 104 -14.51 -25.88 1.36
C LYS A 104 -14.28 -25.51 2.83
N TYR A 105 -13.40 -26.23 3.51
CA TYR A 105 -13.23 -26.10 4.97
C TYR A 105 -11.90 -25.46 5.41
N ALA A 106 -10.94 -25.31 4.49
CA ALA A 106 -9.61 -24.74 4.80
C ALA A 106 -9.66 -23.40 5.52
N HIS A 107 -10.60 -22.53 5.15
CA HIS A 107 -10.76 -21.23 5.81
C HIS A 107 -11.19 -21.38 7.27
N MET A 108 -12.15 -22.25 7.54
CA MET A 108 -12.67 -22.48 8.89
C MET A 108 -11.61 -23.08 9.81
N VAL A 109 -10.83 -24.03 9.30
CA VAL A 109 -9.71 -24.63 10.05
C VAL A 109 -8.64 -23.60 10.35
N ARG A 110 -8.26 -22.77 9.37
CA ARG A 110 -7.31 -21.67 9.57
C ARG A 110 -7.78 -20.68 10.64
N GLU A 111 -9.04 -20.30 10.59
CA GLU A 111 -9.61 -19.36 11.56
C GLU A 111 -9.60 -19.95 12.97
N ALA A 112 -9.98 -21.21 13.14
CA ALA A 112 -9.96 -21.89 14.42
C ALA A 112 -8.52 -22.03 14.97
N VAL A 113 -7.58 -22.44 14.12
CA VAL A 113 -6.17 -22.62 14.50
C VAL A 113 -5.52 -21.28 14.84
N ALA A 114 -5.88 -20.20 14.14
CA ALA A 114 -5.38 -18.86 14.46
C ALA A 114 -5.78 -18.38 15.86
N LYS A 115 -6.93 -18.85 16.37
CA LYS A 115 -7.43 -18.56 17.73
C LYS A 115 -6.95 -19.57 18.78
N ALA A 116 -6.49 -20.76 18.35
CA ALA A 116 -6.13 -21.84 19.24
C ALA A 116 -4.75 -21.64 19.89
N HIS A 117 -4.63 -22.04 21.15
CA HIS A 117 -3.37 -22.10 21.91
C HIS A 117 -2.88 -23.54 22.09
N LEU A 118 -3.78 -24.51 21.87
CA LEU A 118 -3.52 -25.93 21.87
C LEU A 118 -4.42 -26.58 20.83
N VAL A 119 -3.86 -27.46 20.02
CA VAL A 119 -4.59 -28.28 19.05
C VAL A 119 -4.44 -29.73 19.41
N PHE A 120 -5.56 -30.43 19.57
CA PHE A 120 -5.57 -31.90 19.63
C PHE A 120 -5.65 -32.44 18.21
N TYR A 121 -4.59 -33.09 17.76
CA TYR A 121 -4.62 -33.82 16.51
C TYR A 121 -5.12 -35.24 16.77
N VAL A 122 -6.38 -35.49 16.39
CA VAL A 122 -7.05 -36.78 16.64
C VAL A 122 -6.91 -37.68 15.43
N ASN A 123 -6.30 -38.85 15.60
CA ASN A 123 -6.17 -39.87 14.59
C ASN A 123 -6.71 -41.22 15.09
N GLY A 124 -7.04 -42.12 14.18
CA GLY A 124 -7.40 -43.51 14.49
C GLY A 124 -6.22 -44.46 14.39
N THR A 125 -6.32 -45.64 15.01
CA THR A 125 -5.28 -46.69 14.95
C THR A 125 -5.04 -47.26 13.54
N ASN A 126 -6.05 -47.16 12.67
CA ASN A 126 -6.01 -47.76 11.31
C ASN A 126 -5.49 -46.79 10.24
N LYS A 127 -5.15 -45.58 10.60
CA LYS A 127 -4.77 -44.54 9.66
C LYS A 127 -3.39 -44.03 9.99
N LYS A 128 -2.46 -44.21 9.07
CA LYS A 128 -1.11 -43.64 9.20
C LYS A 128 -1.15 -42.19 8.72
N PRO A 129 -0.66 -41.22 9.50
CA PRO A 129 -0.57 -39.86 9.01
C PRO A 129 0.43 -39.80 7.87
N GLU A 130 0.00 -39.27 6.73
CA GLU A 130 0.87 -39.03 5.59
C GLU A 130 1.66 -37.74 5.79
N LYS A 131 2.88 -37.70 5.27
CA LYS A 131 3.71 -36.49 5.33
C LYS A 131 3.02 -35.28 4.68
N ALA A 132 2.23 -35.53 3.62
CA ALA A 132 1.42 -34.50 2.98
C ALA A 132 0.38 -33.91 3.93
N THR A 133 -0.31 -34.75 4.74
CA THR A 133 -1.25 -34.29 5.77
C THR A 133 -0.55 -33.48 6.85
N ALA A 134 0.64 -33.91 7.30
CA ALA A 134 1.44 -33.14 8.26
C ALA A 134 1.88 -31.77 7.71
N GLN A 135 2.26 -31.69 6.44
CA GLN A 135 2.58 -30.41 5.76
C GLN A 135 1.37 -29.48 5.66
N LYS A 136 0.18 -30.02 5.41
CA LYS A 136 -1.07 -29.26 5.43
C LYS A 136 -1.35 -28.72 6.82
N ILE A 137 -1.21 -29.57 7.84
CA ILE A 137 -1.33 -29.14 9.24
C ILE A 137 -0.32 -28.05 9.55
N HIS A 138 0.92 -28.20 9.13
CA HIS A 138 1.96 -27.17 9.28
C HIS A 138 1.53 -25.83 8.68
N ALA A 139 0.94 -25.85 7.48
CA ALA A 139 0.45 -24.63 6.83
C ALA A 139 -0.69 -23.96 7.63
N TYR A 140 -1.49 -24.72 8.37
CA TYR A 140 -2.54 -24.19 9.23
C TYR A 140 -2.03 -23.80 10.64
N LEU A 141 -1.01 -24.51 11.14
CA LEU A 141 -0.41 -24.31 12.48
C LEU A 141 0.77 -23.32 12.48
N ARG A 142 0.83 -22.46 11.52
CA ARG A 142 1.98 -21.59 11.18
C ARG A 142 2.50 -20.69 12.32
N LEU A 143 1.79 -20.58 13.43
CA LEU A 143 1.99 -19.51 14.39
C LEU A 143 2.32 -19.98 15.81
N GLY A 144 3.09 -21.07 15.99
CA GLY A 144 3.56 -21.49 17.32
C GLY A 144 2.49 -22.10 18.23
N THR A 145 1.34 -22.49 17.68
CA THR A 145 0.28 -23.22 18.39
C THR A 145 0.79 -24.60 18.81
N GLN A 146 0.62 -24.98 20.06
CA GLN A 146 1.03 -26.30 20.54
C GLN A 146 0.12 -27.40 20.00
N VAL A 147 0.68 -28.55 19.66
CA VAL A 147 -0.03 -29.71 19.12
C VAL A 147 0.15 -30.91 20.03
N CYS A 148 -0.96 -31.50 20.44
CA CYS A 148 -1.02 -32.74 21.22
C CYS A 148 -1.63 -33.85 20.37
N PRO A 149 -0.86 -34.87 19.95
CA PRO A 149 -1.40 -36.02 19.23
C PRO A 149 -2.31 -36.87 20.13
N LEU A 150 -3.48 -37.22 19.60
CA LEU A 150 -4.41 -38.15 20.25
C LEU A 150 -4.73 -39.29 19.30
N ILE A 151 -4.50 -40.54 19.76
CA ILE A 151 -4.94 -41.72 19.04
C ILE A 151 -6.25 -42.22 19.66
N ASN A 152 -7.34 -42.09 18.90
CA ASN A 152 -8.62 -42.63 19.29
C ASN A 152 -8.68 -44.11 18.90
N VAL A 153 -8.52 -44.97 19.91
CA VAL A 153 -8.57 -46.43 19.74
C VAL A 153 -10.02 -46.83 19.44
N ARG A 154 -10.25 -47.37 18.29
CA ARG A 154 -11.58 -47.88 17.87
C ARG A 154 -11.61 -49.39 18.11
N GLY A 155 -12.68 -49.88 18.66
CA GLY A 155 -12.90 -51.31 18.85
C GLY A 155 -14.31 -51.59 19.33
N ASN A 156 -14.86 -52.72 18.91
CA ASN A 156 -16.13 -53.23 19.45
C ASN A 156 -15.91 -53.71 20.87
N ALA A 157 -16.99 -53.84 21.65
CA ALA A 157 -16.95 -54.30 23.00
C ALA A 157 -16.29 -55.69 23.15
N ASP A 158 -16.44 -56.56 22.11
CA ASP A 158 -15.86 -57.89 22.11
C ASP A 158 -14.32 -57.91 22.15
N ALA A 159 -13.65 -56.81 21.75
CA ALA A 159 -12.20 -56.65 21.94
C ALA A 159 -11.74 -56.59 23.38
N TYR A 160 -12.69 -56.57 24.33
CA TYR A 160 -12.45 -56.51 25.78
C TYR A 160 -13.02 -57.73 26.53
N GLU A 161 -13.31 -58.82 25.81
CA GLU A 161 -13.88 -60.01 26.40
C GLU A 161 -12.95 -60.68 27.40
N PHE A 162 -11.66 -60.79 27.06
CA PHE A 162 -10.68 -61.42 27.94
C PHE A 162 -10.12 -60.42 28.98
N GLU A 163 -9.77 -60.92 30.14
CA GLU A 163 -9.23 -60.10 31.24
C GLU A 163 -7.92 -59.44 30.88
N GLU A 164 -7.10 -60.13 30.12
CA GLU A 164 -5.80 -59.66 29.63
C GLU A 164 -5.96 -58.40 28.76
N ASP A 165 -7.03 -58.32 27.94
CA ASP A 165 -7.34 -57.20 27.10
C ASP A 165 -7.81 -55.95 27.84
N ARG A 166 -8.20 -56.11 29.12
CA ARG A 166 -8.64 -55.03 30.00
C ARG A 166 -7.55 -54.49 30.92
N THR A 167 -6.30 -54.96 30.76
CA THR A 167 -5.17 -54.52 31.60
C THR A 167 -4.62 -53.18 31.19
N SER A 168 -4.51 -52.92 29.87
CA SER A 168 -3.96 -51.66 29.34
C SER A 168 -4.50 -51.36 27.97
N LEU A 169 -4.86 -50.09 27.72
CA LEU A 169 -5.24 -49.61 26.41
C LEU A 169 -4.06 -49.58 25.41
N ALA A 170 -2.82 -49.51 25.91
CA ALA A 170 -1.61 -49.42 25.08
C ALA A 170 -1.39 -50.65 24.18
N GLY A 171 -1.93 -51.81 24.54
CA GLY A 171 -1.83 -53.05 23.74
C GLY A 171 -2.86 -53.15 22.60
N HIS A 172 -3.92 -52.35 22.63
CA HIS A 172 -5.05 -52.49 21.71
C HIS A 172 -4.83 -51.88 20.33
N GLY A 173 -5.15 -52.66 19.28
CA GLY A 173 -5.20 -52.17 17.89
C GLY A 173 -3.93 -51.51 17.38
N GLY A 174 -2.79 -51.82 17.99
CA GLY A 174 -1.51 -51.17 17.65
C GLY A 174 -1.45 -49.69 18.03
N SER A 175 -2.22 -49.29 19.06
CA SER A 175 -2.36 -47.90 19.49
C SER A 175 -1.03 -47.20 19.78
N THR A 176 -0.10 -47.89 20.47
CA THR A 176 1.24 -47.35 20.80
C THR A 176 2.06 -47.10 19.54
N ALA A 177 2.07 -48.04 18.61
CA ALA A 177 2.78 -47.88 17.34
C ALA A 177 2.16 -46.75 16.47
N ALA A 178 0.82 -46.64 16.47
CA ALA A 178 0.12 -45.58 15.77
C ALA A 178 0.44 -44.20 16.38
N LEU A 179 0.54 -44.10 17.69
CA LEU A 179 0.93 -42.88 18.40
C LEU A 179 2.37 -42.49 18.03
N GLN A 180 3.31 -43.42 18.16
CA GLN A 180 4.71 -43.16 17.84
C GLN A 180 4.88 -42.70 16.38
N GLN A 181 4.24 -43.37 15.42
CA GLN A 181 4.28 -42.96 14.01
C GLN A 181 3.68 -41.57 13.80
N THR A 182 2.58 -41.25 14.48
CA THR A 182 1.94 -39.94 14.41
C THR A 182 2.86 -38.85 14.96
N GLU A 183 3.48 -39.10 16.11
CA GLU A 183 4.46 -38.19 16.71
C GLU A 183 5.68 -37.97 15.80
N GLU A 184 6.25 -39.04 15.23
CA GLU A 184 7.40 -38.96 14.34
C GLU A 184 7.10 -38.11 13.09
N VAL A 185 5.97 -38.35 12.45
CA VAL A 185 5.56 -37.61 11.24
C VAL A 185 5.28 -36.13 11.58
N LEU A 186 4.50 -35.86 12.62
CA LEU A 186 4.20 -34.48 13.03
C LEU A 186 5.48 -33.74 13.46
N ARG A 187 6.34 -34.38 14.25
CA ARG A 187 7.59 -33.81 14.75
C ARG A 187 8.56 -33.46 13.62
N SER A 188 8.63 -34.33 12.59
CA SER A 188 9.50 -34.08 11.42
C SER A 188 9.11 -32.82 10.63
N VAL A 189 7.84 -32.38 10.74
CA VAL A 189 7.30 -31.23 9.99
C VAL A 189 7.12 -30.01 10.88
N LEU A 190 6.63 -30.20 12.12
CA LEU A 190 6.30 -29.11 13.04
C LEU A 190 7.45 -28.67 13.94
N GLY A 191 8.43 -29.59 14.16
CA GLY A 191 9.53 -29.40 15.11
C GLY A 191 9.15 -29.68 16.58
N ASP A 192 10.17 -29.87 17.43
CA ASP A 192 10.00 -30.29 18.83
C ASP A 192 9.31 -29.23 19.72
N LYS A 193 9.50 -27.96 19.43
CA LYS A 193 9.04 -26.85 20.29
C LYS A 193 7.52 -26.75 20.41
N VAL A 194 6.79 -27.16 19.38
CA VAL A 194 5.32 -27.06 19.34
C VAL A 194 4.65 -28.38 19.71
N MET A 195 5.39 -29.47 19.78
CA MET A 195 4.85 -30.79 20.07
C MET A 195 4.69 -31.03 21.58
N GLN A 196 3.48 -31.44 21.99
CA GLN A 196 3.19 -31.96 23.31
C GLN A 196 3.21 -33.50 23.27
N PRO A 197 3.47 -34.18 24.40
CA PRO A 197 3.35 -35.62 24.47
C PRO A 197 1.97 -36.11 24.03
N GLY A 198 1.91 -37.11 23.18
CA GLY A 198 0.68 -37.67 22.70
C GLY A 198 0.05 -38.69 23.64
N HIS A 199 -1.23 -38.99 23.44
CA HIS A 199 -1.98 -39.93 24.26
C HIS A 199 -2.86 -40.86 23.42
N CYS A 200 -3.03 -42.09 23.87
CA CYS A 200 -4.03 -43.01 23.36
C CYS A 200 -5.29 -42.93 24.23
N VAL A 201 -6.44 -42.79 23.62
CA VAL A 201 -7.74 -42.75 24.31
C VAL A 201 -8.76 -43.63 23.61
N GLN A 202 -9.73 -44.13 24.35
CA GLN A 202 -10.89 -44.83 23.78
C GLN A 202 -12.16 -43.99 24.06
N GLY A 203 -12.47 -43.12 23.09
CA GLY A 203 -13.52 -42.10 23.25
C GLY A 203 -14.92 -42.68 23.45
N LEU A 204 -15.28 -43.74 22.75
CA LEU A 204 -16.62 -44.38 22.86
C LEU A 204 -16.80 -45.06 24.21
N LEU A 205 -15.76 -45.70 24.74
CA LEU A 205 -15.76 -46.29 26.08
C LEU A 205 -15.87 -45.22 27.18
N ALA A 206 -15.11 -44.13 27.03
CA ALA A 206 -15.21 -42.99 27.92
C ALA A 206 -16.62 -42.39 27.93
N PHE A 207 -17.18 -42.16 26.75
CA PHE A 207 -18.57 -41.71 26.60
C PHE A 207 -19.54 -42.66 27.28
N SER A 208 -19.43 -43.97 26.99
CA SER A 208 -20.28 -45.00 27.59
C SER A 208 -20.20 -45.05 29.11
N ALA A 209 -19.04 -44.76 29.67
CA ALA A 209 -18.87 -44.69 31.10
C ALA A 209 -19.54 -43.45 31.72
N LEU A 210 -19.44 -42.30 31.04
CA LEU A 210 -19.96 -41.02 31.52
C LEU A 210 -21.46 -40.86 31.28
N ALA A 211 -21.99 -41.47 30.23
CA ALA A 211 -23.40 -41.43 29.87
C ALA A 211 -24.28 -42.31 30.74
N SER A 212 -24.08 -42.26 32.05
CA SER A 212 -24.89 -43.01 33.05
C SER A 212 -25.08 -42.15 34.30
N GLU A 213 -26.27 -42.24 34.89
CA GLU A 213 -26.57 -41.57 36.16
C GLU A 213 -25.73 -42.20 37.29
N THR A 214 -25.08 -41.36 38.05
CA THR A 214 -24.15 -41.78 39.13
C THR A 214 -24.86 -42.57 40.24
N GLN A 215 -26.14 -42.30 40.51
CA GLN A 215 -26.89 -42.90 41.61
C GLN A 215 -27.66 -44.17 41.18
N THR A 216 -28.21 -44.18 39.95
CA THR A 216 -29.10 -45.27 39.50
C THR A 216 -28.44 -46.19 38.48
N GLY A 217 -27.31 -45.81 37.93
CA GLY A 217 -26.65 -46.52 36.82
C GLY A 217 -27.45 -46.55 35.50
N ARG A 218 -28.53 -45.78 35.44
CA ARG A 218 -29.36 -45.70 34.22
C ARG A 218 -28.64 -44.92 33.12
N THR A 219 -28.83 -45.33 31.88
CA THR A 219 -28.26 -44.62 30.74
C THR A 219 -28.88 -43.24 30.56
N THR A 220 -28.03 -42.25 30.33
CA THR A 220 -28.44 -40.88 29.93
C THR A 220 -28.41 -40.66 28.41
N ILE A 221 -28.11 -41.73 27.65
CA ILE A 221 -28.05 -41.65 26.18
C ILE A 221 -29.47 -41.46 25.63
N HIS A 222 -29.60 -40.52 24.68
CA HIS A 222 -30.85 -40.17 24.03
C HIS A 222 -31.52 -41.41 23.37
N SER A 223 -32.83 -41.48 23.42
CA SER A 223 -33.60 -42.64 22.93
C SER A 223 -33.42 -42.91 21.43
N SER A 224 -33.17 -41.89 20.61
CA SER A 224 -32.89 -42.06 19.18
C SER A 224 -31.59 -42.80 18.86
N ARG A 225 -30.68 -42.89 19.85
CA ARG A 225 -29.38 -43.59 19.77
C ARG A 225 -29.42 -44.97 20.42
N HIS A 226 -30.62 -45.55 20.51
CA HIS A 226 -30.79 -46.85 21.17
C HIS A 226 -30.11 -48.00 20.42
N GLN A 227 -30.19 -47.98 19.10
CA GLN A 227 -29.68 -49.09 18.27
C GLN A 227 -28.16 -49.10 18.10
N ASP A 228 -27.52 -47.98 18.41
CA ASP A 228 -26.07 -47.84 18.32
C ASP A 228 -25.42 -47.63 19.68
N LEU A 229 -25.46 -46.40 20.23
CA LEU A 229 -24.72 -46.03 21.44
C LEU A 229 -25.20 -46.76 22.71
N VAL A 230 -26.52 -46.97 22.87
CA VAL A 230 -27.04 -47.69 24.04
C VAL A 230 -26.65 -49.16 24.01
N ILE A 231 -26.70 -49.80 22.84
CA ILE A 231 -26.27 -51.20 22.68
C ILE A 231 -24.75 -51.28 22.95
N GLN A 232 -23.95 -50.39 22.43
CA GLN A 232 -22.51 -50.37 22.70
C GLN A 232 -22.20 -50.16 24.18
N GLN A 233 -22.87 -49.23 24.83
CA GLN A 233 -22.71 -49.02 26.29
C GLN A 233 -23.02 -50.31 27.06
N ARG A 234 -24.16 -50.97 26.74
CA ARG A 234 -24.57 -52.22 27.39
C ARG A 234 -23.55 -53.34 27.13
N ASN A 235 -22.99 -53.43 25.94
CA ASN A 235 -21.98 -54.41 25.58
C ASN A 235 -20.67 -54.17 26.37
N TYR A 236 -20.21 -52.92 26.49
CA TYR A 236 -19.04 -52.61 27.34
C TYR A 236 -19.29 -52.96 28.81
N GLN A 237 -20.51 -52.72 29.34
CA GLN A 237 -20.88 -53.04 30.72
C GLN A 237 -20.88 -54.55 31.01
N LYS A 238 -20.90 -55.42 29.99
CA LYS A 238 -20.74 -56.87 30.19
C LYS A 238 -19.32 -57.26 30.62
N TYR A 239 -18.33 -56.54 30.15
CA TYR A 239 -16.93 -56.89 30.31
C TYR A 239 -16.22 -56.05 31.38
N PHE A 240 -16.72 -54.87 31.69
CA PHE A 240 -16.15 -53.97 32.73
C PHE A 240 -16.99 -53.99 33.98
N ALA A 241 -16.34 -54.15 35.11
CA ALA A 241 -17.01 -54.27 36.42
C ALA A 241 -17.83 -53.06 36.87
N SER A 242 -17.51 -51.88 36.32
CA SER A 242 -18.19 -50.64 36.66
C SER A 242 -17.95 -49.54 35.65
N PRO A 243 -18.80 -48.49 35.56
CA PRO A 243 -18.53 -47.28 34.76
C PRO A 243 -17.19 -46.64 35.10
N LYS A 244 -16.76 -46.70 36.36
CA LYS A 244 -15.45 -46.18 36.78
C LYS A 244 -14.30 -46.98 36.14
N ALA A 245 -14.39 -48.28 36.07
CA ALA A 245 -13.40 -49.13 35.41
C ALA A 245 -13.32 -48.83 33.90
N MET A 246 -14.47 -48.64 33.24
CA MET A 246 -14.52 -48.19 31.83
C MET A 246 -13.86 -46.84 31.65
N TYR A 247 -14.16 -45.88 32.51
CA TYR A 247 -13.60 -44.54 32.48
C TYR A 247 -12.08 -44.53 32.69
N ASP A 248 -11.60 -45.30 33.71
CA ASP A 248 -10.18 -45.38 33.99
C ASP A 248 -9.40 -46.07 32.85
N PHE A 249 -9.95 -47.15 32.29
CA PHE A 249 -9.35 -47.84 31.14
C PHE A 249 -9.31 -46.98 29.88
N SER A 250 -10.33 -46.17 29.62
CA SER A 250 -10.43 -45.33 28.42
C SER A 250 -9.31 -44.30 28.26
N GLN A 251 -8.56 -44.05 29.31
CA GLN A 251 -7.47 -43.04 29.38
C GLN A 251 -7.91 -41.61 29.08
N ILE A 252 -9.21 -41.31 29.05
CA ILE A 252 -9.71 -39.94 28.80
C ILE A 252 -9.22 -38.92 29.82
N LYS A 253 -8.85 -39.40 31.03
CA LYS A 253 -8.21 -38.61 32.08
C LYS A 253 -6.92 -37.94 31.61
N SER A 254 -6.21 -38.52 30.64
CA SER A 254 -4.99 -37.94 30.09
C SER A 254 -5.28 -36.62 29.36
N VAL A 255 -6.38 -36.58 28.60
CA VAL A 255 -6.84 -35.36 27.94
C VAL A 255 -7.27 -34.30 28.98
N ALA A 256 -8.06 -34.72 29.98
CA ALA A 256 -8.44 -33.82 31.06
C ALA A 256 -7.22 -33.27 31.81
N LYS A 257 -6.18 -34.09 32.01
CA LYS A 257 -4.91 -33.67 32.63
C LYS A 257 -4.15 -32.67 31.78
N VAL A 258 -4.08 -32.88 30.44
CA VAL A 258 -3.47 -31.93 29.52
C VAL A 258 -4.20 -30.59 29.60
N LEU A 259 -5.54 -30.59 29.54
CA LEU A 259 -6.34 -29.37 29.68
C LEU A 259 -6.14 -28.70 31.03
N HIS A 260 -6.11 -29.48 32.12
CA HIS A 260 -5.88 -28.95 33.48
C HIS A 260 -4.50 -28.30 33.61
N ASN A 261 -3.46 -28.96 33.11
CA ASN A 261 -2.11 -28.41 33.10
C ASN A 261 -2.07 -27.12 32.27
N LYS A 262 -2.71 -27.13 31.10
CA LYS A 262 -2.79 -25.95 30.21
C LYS A 262 -3.50 -24.79 30.91
N LEU A 263 -4.57 -25.04 31.66
CA LEU A 263 -5.26 -24.00 32.42
C LEU A 263 -4.39 -23.39 33.56
N SER A 264 -3.41 -24.12 34.08
CA SER A 264 -2.50 -23.60 35.10
C SER A 264 -1.43 -22.67 34.49
N THR A 265 -0.92 -22.99 33.29
CA THR A 265 0.09 -22.21 32.57
C THR A 265 -0.53 -21.34 31.48
N PHE A 266 -1.85 -21.31 31.37
CA PHE A 266 -2.60 -20.72 30.26
C PHE A 266 -2.18 -19.28 29.93
N ARG A 267 -2.01 -18.43 30.96
CA ARG A 267 -1.64 -17.04 30.72
C ARG A 267 -0.24 -16.91 30.10
N GLU A 268 0.71 -17.65 30.66
CA GLU A 268 2.10 -17.65 30.18
C GLU A 268 2.19 -18.23 28.79
N ASP A 269 1.53 -19.37 28.55
CA ASP A 269 1.46 -20.01 27.23
C ASP A 269 0.77 -19.15 26.20
N MET A 270 -0.31 -18.46 26.56
CA MET A 270 -1.04 -17.55 25.69
C MET A 270 -0.16 -16.36 25.29
N ILE A 271 0.53 -15.77 26.26
CA ILE A 271 1.44 -14.65 26.01
C ILE A 271 2.56 -15.10 25.08
N GLU A 272 3.20 -16.24 25.37
CA GLU A 272 4.30 -16.74 24.55
C GLU A 272 3.85 -17.16 23.14
N SER A 273 2.70 -17.82 23.01
CA SER A 273 2.12 -18.13 21.71
C SER A 273 1.80 -16.87 20.90
N ASN A 274 1.17 -15.88 21.51
CA ASN A 274 0.86 -14.61 20.84
C ASN A 274 2.13 -13.81 20.51
N LYS A 275 3.10 -13.81 21.41
CA LYS A 275 4.41 -13.20 21.18
C LYS A 275 5.13 -13.83 19.99
N THR A 276 5.13 -15.17 19.90
CA THR A 276 5.70 -15.90 18.75
C THR A 276 4.95 -15.53 17.46
N LYS A 277 3.61 -15.51 17.49
CA LYS A 277 2.79 -15.13 16.33
C LYS A 277 3.12 -13.71 15.85
N VAL A 278 3.19 -12.75 16.75
CA VAL A 278 3.51 -11.36 16.40
C VAL A 278 4.95 -11.24 15.92
N HIS A 279 5.89 -11.98 16.55
CA HIS A 279 7.29 -11.99 16.13
C HIS A 279 7.46 -12.51 14.69
N GLU A 280 6.80 -13.64 14.34
CA GLU A 280 6.83 -14.19 12.99
C GLU A 280 6.26 -13.20 11.96
N LEU A 281 5.11 -12.56 12.26
CA LEU A 281 4.53 -11.53 11.41
C LEU A 281 5.46 -10.32 11.22
N VAL A 282 6.12 -9.89 12.28
CA VAL A 282 7.08 -8.77 12.22
C VAL A 282 8.29 -9.13 11.36
N VAL A 283 8.81 -10.37 11.49
CA VAL A 283 9.93 -10.85 10.67
C VAL A 283 9.52 -10.92 9.19
N GLU A 284 8.38 -11.53 8.86
CA GLU A 284 7.88 -11.65 7.49
C GLU A 284 7.66 -10.26 6.86
N ASN A 285 7.02 -9.35 7.59
CA ASN A 285 6.82 -7.97 7.13
C ASN A 285 8.16 -7.24 6.95
N SER A 286 9.12 -7.44 7.87
CA SER A 286 10.45 -6.83 7.74
C SER A 286 11.21 -7.32 6.50
N GLU A 287 11.10 -8.60 6.16
CA GLU A 287 11.68 -9.15 4.93
C GLU A 287 10.99 -8.61 3.68
N THR A 288 9.67 -8.50 3.72
CA THR A 288 8.88 -7.90 2.62
C THR A 288 9.26 -6.44 2.41
N LEU A 289 9.39 -5.65 3.48
CA LEU A 289 9.85 -4.27 3.39
C LEU A 289 11.26 -4.14 2.81
N LYS A 290 12.18 -5.04 3.17
CA LYS A 290 13.54 -5.05 2.59
C LYS A 290 13.53 -5.34 1.09
N LYS A 291 12.72 -6.30 0.64
CA LYS A 291 12.55 -6.61 -0.78
C LYS A 291 11.95 -5.40 -1.51
N LEU A 292 10.90 -4.81 -0.95
CA LEU A 292 10.25 -3.62 -1.51
C LEU A 292 11.22 -2.44 -1.60
N TYR A 293 12.05 -2.21 -0.56
CA TYR A 293 13.08 -1.20 -0.58
C TYR A 293 14.07 -1.41 -1.73
N ALA A 294 14.63 -2.61 -1.85
CA ALA A 294 15.58 -2.93 -2.91
C ALA A 294 14.99 -2.78 -4.32
N THR A 295 13.74 -3.22 -4.51
CA THR A 295 13.02 -3.07 -5.78
C THR A 295 12.82 -1.59 -6.11
N HIS A 296 12.36 -0.79 -5.16
CA HIS A 296 12.12 0.64 -5.39
C HIS A 296 13.43 1.44 -5.54
N GLU A 297 14.46 1.09 -4.79
CA GLU A 297 15.81 1.68 -4.95
C GLU A 297 16.37 1.43 -6.37
N ALA A 298 16.22 0.21 -6.88
CA ALA A 298 16.61 -0.12 -8.25
C ALA A 298 15.81 0.69 -9.29
N PHE A 299 14.51 0.89 -9.06
CA PHE A 299 13.67 1.74 -9.90
C PHE A 299 14.16 3.19 -9.90
N VAL A 300 14.38 3.79 -8.73
CA VAL A 300 14.89 5.16 -8.61
C VAL A 300 16.25 5.29 -9.28
N ALA A 301 17.15 4.32 -9.09
CA ALA A 301 18.47 4.34 -9.73
C ALA A 301 18.40 4.30 -11.27
N ARG A 302 17.43 3.57 -11.84
CA ARG A 302 17.23 3.52 -13.29
C ARG A 302 16.61 4.80 -13.85
N THR A 303 15.76 5.49 -13.09
CA THR A 303 15.14 6.73 -13.53
C THR A 303 16.05 7.94 -13.37
N GLN A 304 17.03 7.90 -12.48
CA GLN A 304 17.93 9.03 -12.20
C GLN A 304 18.61 9.63 -13.46
N PRO A 305 19.15 8.83 -14.41
CA PRO A 305 19.74 9.37 -15.63
C PRO A 305 18.75 10.16 -16.50
N GLU A 306 17.49 9.79 -16.48
CA GLU A 306 16.46 10.46 -17.29
C GLU A 306 16.13 11.85 -16.72
N PHE A 307 16.17 11.99 -15.39
CA PHE A 307 16.07 13.31 -14.76
C PHE A 307 17.27 14.22 -15.10
N GLU A 308 18.47 13.67 -15.17
CA GLU A 308 19.67 14.42 -15.57
C GLU A 308 19.57 14.88 -17.02
N LYS A 309 19.22 13.99 -17.94
CA LYS A 309 18.98 14.32 -19.35
C LYS A 309 17.93 15.42 -19.51
N CYS A 310 16.84 15.36 -18.74
CA CYS A 310 15.81 16.38 -18.76
C CYS A 310 16.36 17.75 -18.29
N ARG A 311 17.14 17.80 -17.22
CA ARG A 311 17.78 19.03 -16.75
C ARG A 311 18.76 19.61 -17.76
N GLU A 312 19.55 18.74 -18.40
CA GLU A 312 20.45 19.12 -19.48
C GLU A 312 19.68 19.71 -20.68
N ALA A 313 18.62 19.02 -21.14
CA ALA A 313 17.78 19.47 -22.23
C ALA A 313 17.12 20.84 -21.96
N ILE A 314 16.64 21.06 -20.73
CA ILE A 314 16.10 22.35 -20.28
C ILE A 314 17.19 23.44 -20.33
N THR A 315 18.39 23.13 -19.87
CA THR A 315 19.51 24.07 -19.87
C THR A 315 19.94 24.42 -21.30
N GLU A 316 20.07 23.43 -22.16
CA GLU A 316 20.40 23.63 -23.58
C GLU A 316 19.33 24.44 -24.32
N ALA A 317 18.05 24.18 -24.05
CA ALA A 317 16.95 24.95 -24.61
C ALA A 317 17.03 26.44 -24.22
N LEU A 318 17.32 26.72 -22.94
CA LEU A 318 17.49 28.07 -22.44
C LEU A 318 18.70 28.77 -23.07
N GLU A 319 19.84 28.10 -23.15
CA GLU A 319 21.03 28.63 -23.81
C GLU A 319 20.80 28.86 -25.30
N ARG A 320 20.07 27.98 -25.98
CA ARG A 320 19.68 28.16 -27.39
C ARG A 320 18.81 29.39 -27.56
N PHE A 321 17.79 29.55 -26.73
CA PHE A 321 16.94 30.72 -26.68
C PHE A 321 17.75 32.00 -26.51
N GLU A 322 18.66 32.07 -25.53
CA GLU A 322 19.50 33.23 -25.31
C GLU A 322 20.38 33.57 -26.53
N ARG A 323 20.99 32.57 -27.14
CA ARG A 323 21.80 32.75 -28.36
C ARG A 323 20.96 33.29 -29.52
N LEU A 324 19.74 32.76 -29.72
CA LEU A 324 18.84 33.19 -30.76
C LEU A 324 18.37 34.62 -30.54
N VAL A 325 17.97 34.99 -29.34
CA VAL A 325 17.55 36.36 -29.01
C VAL A 325 18.69 37.35 -29.22
N VAL A 326 19.89 37.04 -28.72
CA VAL A 326 21.06 37.94 -28.91
C VAL A 326 21.40 38.11 -30.39
N THR A 327 21.43 37.01 -31.13
CA THR A 327 21.78 37.03 -32.57
C THR A 327 20.70 37.70 -33.39
N GLY A 328 19.44 37.37 -33.15
CA GLY A 328 18.30 37.96 -33.87
C GLY A 328 18.22 39.48 -33.64
N ARG A 329 18.31 39.89 -32.36
CA ARG A 329 18.35 41.30 -32.00
C ARG A 329 19.49 42.05 -32.70
N LYS A 330 20.70 41.50 -32.68
CA LYS A 330 21.84 42.07 -33.40
C LYS A 330 21.59 42.20 -34.91
N ASN A 331 20.99 41.20 -35.54
CA ASN A 331 20.70 41.18 -36.97
C ASN A 331 19.66 42.22 -37.36
N LEU A 332 18.59 42.38 -36.60
CA LEU A 332 17.57 43.39 -36.82
C LEU A 332 18.12 44.81 -36.68
N TRP A 333 18.94 45.05 -35.68
CA TRP A 333 19.65 46.32 -35.56
C TRP A 333 20.63 46.57 -36.68
N ASN A 334 21.40 45.58 -37.12
CA ASN A 334 22.26 45.69 -38.30
C ASN A 334 21.43 46.08 -39.57
N LYS A 335 20.27 45.43 -39.74
CA LYS A 335 19.35 45.71 -40.86
C LYS A 335 18.90 47.18 -40.79
N LEU A 336 18.47 47.66 -39.64
CA LEU A 336 18.05 49.04 -39.45
C LEU A 336 19.16 50.03 -39.83
N PHE A 337 20.36 49.85 -39.27
CA PHE A 337 21.45 50.79 -39.51
C PHE A 337 21.96 50.76 -40.95
N ASN A 338 22.00 49.58 -41.59
CA ASN A 338 22.34 49.48 -43.02
C ASN A 338 21.29 50.17 -43.89
N SER A 339 20.02 49.89 -43.63
CA SER A 339 18.95 50.55 -44.39
C SER A 339 18.89 52.06 -44.12
N LEU A 340 19.26 52.53 -42.93
CA LEU A 340 19.38 53.97 -42.63
C LEU A 340 20.51 54.62 -43.42
N LYS A 341 21.65 53.92 -43.66
CA LYS A 341 22.71 54.40 -44.55
C LYS A 341 22.25 54.58 -45.97
N ASP A 342 21.53 53.57 -46.52
CA ASP A 342 20.98 53.61 -47.86
C ASP A 342 20.02 54.79 -47.98
N ASP A 343 19.07 54.97 -47.04
CA ASP A 343 18.16 56.13 -47.03
C ASP A 343 18.91 57.47 -46.93
N ALA A 344 19.93 57.51 -46.07
CA ALA A 344 20.71 58.72 -45.89
C ALA A 344 21.44 59.11 -47.19
N ASP A 345 22.02 58.16 -47.92
CA ASP A 345 22.67 58.39 -49.21
C ASP A 345 21.72 58.95 -50.22
N GLU A 346 20.51 58.38 -50.36
CA GLU A 346 19.47 58.83 -51.21
C GLU A 346 18.97 60.25 -50.83
N ILE A 347 18.71 60.48 -49.55
CA ILE A 347 18.24 61.76 -49.03
C ILE A 347 19.28 62.87 -49.32
N ILE A 348 20.57 62.56 -49.10
CA ILE A 348 21.65 63.53 -49.39
C ILE A 348 21.78 63.85 -50.84
N GLU A 349 21.66 62.86 -51.75
CA GLU A 349 21.72 63.05 -53.18
C GLU A 349 20.57 63.94 -53.70
N GLN A 350 19.34 63.66 -53.23
CA GLN A 350 18.13 64.36 -53.61
C GLN A 350 18.05 65.81 -53.10
N ASN A 351 18.58 66.09 -51.90
CA ASN A 351 18.38 67.35 -51.18
C ASN A 351 19.72 68.09 -50.90
N PHE A 352 20.71 67.83 -51.75
CA PHE A 352 22.04 68.40 -51.55
C PHE A 352 22.01 69.94 -51.47
N SER A 353 22.65 70.52 -50.41
CA SER A 353 22.68 71.91 -49.99
C SER A 353 21.53 72.34 -49.07
N GLU A 354 20.58 71.51 -48.79
CA GLU A 354 19.47 71.81 -47.85
C GLU A 354 19.62 71.08 -46.54
N ASN A 355 20.68 71.39 -45.76
CA ASN A 355 21.09 70.64 -44.60
C ASN A 355 19.98 70.42 -43.56
N LYS A 356 19.09 71.40 -43.36
CA LYS A 356 17.96 71.25 -42.43
C LYS A 356 16.92 70.23 -42.91
N ILE A 357 16.69 70.17 -44.24
CA ILE A 357 15.78 69.20 -44.83
C ILE A 357 16.39 67.81 -44.80
N ILE A 358 17.68 67.69 -45.12
CA ILE A 358 18.40 66.38 -44.97
C ILE A 358 18.27 65.83 -43.57
N ALA A 359 18.62 66.67 -42.59
CA ALA A 359 18.52 66.25 -41.20
C ALA A 359 17.11 65.82 -40.72
N SER A 360 16.11 66.61 -41.15
CA SER A 360 14.71 66.29 -40.82
C SER A 360 14.23 65.01 -41.52
N LYS A 361 14.64 64.76 -42.75
CA LYS A 361 14.29 63.58 -43.54
C LYS A 361 15.00 62.34 -42.95
N ILE A 362 16.27 62.41 -42.56
CA ILE A 362 17.02 61.33 -41.91
C ILE A 362 16.39 60.99 -40.56
N ASP A 363 16.04 61.99 -39.72
CA ASP A 363 15.35 61.77 -38.46
C ASP A 363 13.99 61.06 -38.66
N ARG A 364 13.24 61.49 -39.66
CA ARG A 364 11.96 60.85 -40.01
C ARG A 364 12.15 59.43 -40.51
N ALA A 365 13.11 59.17 -41.39
CA ALA A 365 13.42 57.82 -41.86
C ALA A 365 13.83 56.93 -40.71
N PHE A 366 14.66 57.43 -39.79
CA PHE A 366 15.02 56.70 -38.59
C PHE A 366 13.81 56.35 -37.75
N LYS A 367 12.90 57.30 -37.45
CA LYS A 367 11.70 57.04 -36.63
C LYS A 367 10.80 55.98 -37.25
N VAL A 368 10.58 56.03 -38.55
CA VAL A 368 9.79 55.00 -39.26
C VAL A 368 10.44 53.63 -39.15
N ARG A 369 11.77 53.54 -39.33
CA ARG A 369 12.50 52.28 -39.21
C ARG A 369 12.56 51.77 -37.77
N GLN A 370 12.57 52.68 -36.81
CA GLN A 370 12.54 52.35 -35.38
C GLN A 370 11.19 51.72 -35.00
N GLU A 371 10.08 52.23 -35.51
CA GLU A 371 8.75 51.62 -35.29
C GLU A 371 8.70 50.22 -35.88
N SER A 372 9.14 50.05 -37.14
CA SER A 372 9.22 48.73 -37.77
C SER A 372 10.14 47.78 -37.03
N LEU A 373 11.29 48.26 -36.55
CA LEU A 373 12.20 47.45 -35.72
C LEU A 373 11.55 46.96 -34.44
N LYS A 374 10.71 47.79 -33.83
CA LYS A 374 9.99 47.40 -32.60
C LYS A 374 9.07 46.22 -32.89
N ASP A 375 8.31 46.28 -33.96
CA ASP A 375 7.39 45.22 -34.34
C ASP A 375 8.16 43.94 -34.73
N ASP A 376 9.22 44.06 -35.54
CA ASP A 376 10.09 42.95 -35.94
C ASP A 376 10.76 42.28 -34.72
N LEU A 377 11.19 43.06 -33.71
CA LEU A 377 11.79 42.55 -32.48
C LEU A 377 10.75 41.79 -31.62
N GLN A 378 9.54 42.32 -31.54
CA GLN A 378 8.46 41.69 -30.79
C GLN A 378 8.08 40.36 -31.44
N GLU A 379 7.80 40.34 -32.74
CA GLU A 379 7.46 39.09 -33.46
C GLU A 379 8.55 38.04 -33.36
N GLN A 380 9.81 38.45 -33.50
CA GLN A 380 10.94 37.54 -33.40
C GLN A 380 11.12 36.99 -31.98
N TYR A 381 10.91 37.83 -30.97
CA TYR A 381 10.99 37.41 -29.55
C TYR A 381 9.87 36.43 -29.20
N GLU A 382 8.64 36.74 -29.62
CA GLU A 382 7.50 35.84 -29.40
C GLU A 382 7.72 34.47 -30.06
N LYS A 383 8.30 34.45 -31.25
CA LYS A 383 8.67 33.20 -31.94
C LYS A 383 9.71 32.40 -31.13
N TYR A 384 10.79 33.05 -30.71
CA TYR A 384 11.83 32.35 -29.93
C TYR A 384 11.33 31.87 -28.59
N LEU A 385 10.39 32.61 -27.98
CA LEU A 385 9.75 32.20 -26.74
C LEU A 385 8.85 30.97 -26.95
N ALA A 386 8.11 30.93 -28.06
CA ALA A 386 7.30 29.77 -28.44
C ALA A 386 8.18 28.54 -28.73
N ASP A 387 9.30 28.72 -29.41
CA ASP A 387 10.29 27.65 -29.63
C ASP A 387 10.86 27.13 -28.30
N LEU A 388 11.21 28.01 -27.37
CA LEU A 388 11.65 27.63 -26.01
C LEU A 388 10.58 26.86 -25.29
N GLN A 389 9.34 27.33 -25.31
CA GLN A 389 8.21 26.64 -24.67
C GLN A 389 8.03 25.23 -25.24
N GLN A 390 8.13 25.08 -26.55
CA GLN A 390 8.05 23.77 -27.20
C GLN A 390 9.19 22.84 -26.77
N ASP A 391 10.44 23.35 -26.69
CA ASP A 391 11.59 22.57 -26.26
C ASP A 391 11.44 22.09 -24.82
N LEU A 392 10.99 22.98 -23.92
CA LEU A 392 10.72 22.63 -22.51
C LEU A 392 9.62 21.58 -22.40
N GLN A 393 8.57 21.72 -23.20
CA GLN A 393 7.49 20.74 -23.27
C GLN A 393 8.01 19.37 -23.70
N GLN A 394 8.78 19.31 -24.75
CA GLN A 394 9.36 18.07 -25.25
C GLN A 394 10.30 17.42 -24.20
N ALA A 395 11.11 18.21 -23.51
CA ALA A 395 11.98 17.69 -22.47
C ALA A 395 11.20 17.04 -21.30
N MET A 396 10.14 17.71 -20.85
CA MET A 396 9.27 17.19 -19.78
C MET A 396 8.49 15.95 -20.24
N GLN A 397 7.93 15.99 -21.45
CA GLN A 397 7.18 14.85 -21.98
C GLN A 397 8.08 13.63 -22.12
N ARG A 398 9.30 13.76 -22.64
CA ARG A 398 10.28 12.67 -22.72
C ARG A 398 10.60 12.10 -21.35
N LEU A 399 10.82 12.95 -20.34
CA LEU A 399 11.05 12.50 -18.97
C LEU A 399 9.91 11.61 -18.48
N LEU A 400 8.66 12.05 -18.66
CA LEU A 400 7.48 11.30 -18.22
C LEU A 400 7.36 9.96 -18.96
N GLU A 401 7.58 9.94 -20.28
CA GLU A 401 7.55 8.72 -21.10
C GLU A 401 8.66 7.74 -20.68
N ASP A 402 9.87 8.24 -20.41
CA ASP A 402 11.01 7.42 -20.00
C ASP A 402 10.82 6.85 -18.58
N VAL A 403 10.30 7.65 -17.64
CA VAL A 403 9.95 7.17 -16.29
C VAL A 403 8.86 6.10 -16.36
N ALA A 404 7.80 6.31 -17.15
CA ALA A 404 6.73 5.34 -17.33
C ALA A 404 7.25 4.04 -17.99
N ARG A 405 8.18 4.14 -18.95
CA ARG A 405 8.81 2.96 -19.55
C ARG A 405 9.62 2.16 -18.53
N VAL A 406 10.41 2.81 -17.69
CA VAL A 406 11.19 2.14 -16.63
C VAL A 406 10.26 1.47 -15.62
N GLU A 407 9.16 2.11 -15.25
CA GLU A 407 8.14 1.54 -14.37
C GLU A 407 7.51 0.28 -14.98
N PHE A 408 7.12 0.33 -16.25
CA PHE A 408 6.55 -0.81 -16.96
C PHE A 408 7.54 -1.97 -17.08
N GLU A 409 8.81 -1.72 -17.39
CA GLU A 409 9.86 -2.74 -17.43
C GLU A 409 10.07 -3.38 -16.06
N GLN A 410 10.00 -2.61 -14.98
CA GLN A 410 10.10 -3.11 -13.62
C GLN A 410 8.91 -4.01 -13.27
N LEU A 411 7.69 -3.62 -13.62
CA LEU A 411 6.49 -4.43 -13.41
C LEU A 411 6.56 -5.77 -14.18
N LEU A 412 7.07 -5.76 -15.40
CA LEU A 412 7.27 -6.99 -16.18
C LEU A 412 8.32 -7.91 -15.54
N TYR A 413 9.40 -7.33 -15.02
CA TYR A 413 10.43 -8.09 -14.31
C TYR A 413 9.88 -8.73 -13.05
N ASP A 414 9.14 -7.97 -12.24
CA ASP A 414 8.54 -8.43 -11.00
C ASP A 414 7.46 -9.50 -11.26
N ALA A 415 6.64 -9.35 -12.30
CA ALA A 415 5.67 -10.35 -12.70
C ALA A 415 6.30 -11.69 -13.14
N ASN A 416 7.48 -11.66 -13.76
CA ASN A 416 8.19 -12.86 -14.20
C ASN A 416 9.00 -13.54 -13.07
N THR A 417 9.34 -12.81 -12.00
CA THR A 417 10.16 -13.31 -10.88
C THR A 417 9.35 -13.74 -9.67
N LEU A 418 8.09 -13.29 -9.56
CA LEU A 418 7.20 -13.58 -8.44
C LEU A 418 6.08 -14.53 -8.89
N GLU A 419 6.21 -15.82 -8.60
CA GLU A 419 5.08 -16.77 -8.48
C GLU A 419 4.14 -16.41 -7.31
N ILE A 420 4.20 -15.19 -6.79
CA ILE A 420 3.43 -14.77 -5.64
C ILE A 420 2.35 -13.81 -6.12
N SER A 421 1.14 -14.33 -6.21
CA SER A 421 -0.11 -13.58 -6.30
C SER A 421 -0.37 -12.78 -5.02
N TYR A 422 0.51 -11.87 -4.68
CA TYR A 422 0.17 -10.76 -3.81
C TYR A 422 -0.08 -9.58 -4.73
N GLY A 423 -1.29 -9.04 -4.63
CA GLY A 423 -1.59 -7.77 -5.27
C GLY A 423 -0.42 -6.84 -4.97
N THR A 424 0.22 -6.36 -6.02
CA THR A 424 1.21 -5.29 -5.91
C THR A 424 0.61 -4.26 -4.97
N PRO A 425 1.27 -3.89 -3.85
CA PRO A 425 0.80 -2.76 -3.12
C PRO A 425 0.75 -1.63 -4.13
N ASP A 426 -0.45 -1.17 -4.42
CA ASP A 426 -0.65 0.10 -5.10
C ASP A 426 0.07 1.11 -4.19
N LEU A 427 1.29 1.48 -4.56
CA LEU A 427 2.12 2.39 -3.77
C LEU A 427 1.50 3.79 -3.73
N GLY A 428 0.27 3.91 -4.27
CA GLY A 428 -0.44 5.18 -4.28
C GLY A 428 0.37 6.28 -5.00
N LEU A 429 1.37 5.88 -5.79
CA LEU A 429 2.02 6.76 -6.74
C LEU A 429 1.03 7.07 -7.87
N GLY A 430 -0.23 7.35 -7.53
CA GLY A 430 -1.24 7.85 -8.44
C GLY A 430 -0.75 9.10 -9.16
N LEU A 431 0.36 8.93 -9.85
CA LEU A 431 0.83 9.78 -10.90
C LEU A 431 -0.16 9.59 -12.03
N GLU A 432 -1.34 10.20 -11.91
CA GLU A 432 -2.10 10.55 -13.08
C GLU A 432 -1.22 11.50 -13.87
N PHE A 433 -0.32 10.91 -14.67
CA PHE A 433 0.64 11.62 -15.54
C PHE A 433 -0.04 12.66 -16.43
N GLY A 434 -1.36 12.55 -16.61
CA GLY A 434 -2.18 13.54 -17.31
C GLY A 434 -2.21 14.91 -16.65
N ASP A 435 -2.17 15.00 -15.33
CA ASP A 435 -2.30 16.28 -14.62
C ASP A 435 -1.01 17.08 -14.56
N TYR A 436 0.16 16.45 -14.70
CA TYR A 436 1.45 17.14 -14.69
C TYR A 436 1.81 17.78 -16.05
N GLY A 437 1.31 17.22 -17.15
CA GLY A 437 1.63 17.70 -18.49
C GLY A 437 1.14 19.13 -18.80
N TRP A 438 -0.04 19.52 -18.34
CA TRP A 438 -0.61 20.82 -18.68
C TRP A 438 -0.24 21.94 -17.68
N MET A 439 0.09 21.64 -16.42
CA MET A 439 0.50 22.65 -15.44
C MET A 439 1.86 23.28 -15.75
N ALA A 440 2.75 22.59 -16.46
CA ALA A 440 4.10 23.08 -16.76
C ALA A 440 4.15 24.18 -17.85
N PHE A 441 3.05 24.41 -18.59
CA PHE A 441 3.13 25.05 -19.88
C PHE A 441 2.56 26.47 -19.99
N ASN A 442 2.25 27.13 -18.89
CA ASN A 442 1.85 28.53 -18.94
C ASN A 442 3.02 29.53 -18.79
N ILE A 443 4.25 29.06 -19.10
CA ILE A 443 5.46 29.93 -19.06
C ILE A 443 5.31 31.09 -20.05
N GLY A 444 4.67 30.86 -21.17
CA GLY A 444 4.43 31.90 -22.20
C GLY A 444 3.61 33.09 -21.71
N SER A 445 2.56 32.86 -20.92
CA SER A 445 1.73 33.95 -20.40
C SER A 445 2.42 34.76 -19.30
N TYR A 446 3.28 34.13 -18.49
CA TYR A 446 4.06 34.81 -17.43
C TYR A 446 5.29 35.53 -18.01
N ALA A 447 5.95 34.96 -19.01
CA ALA A 447 7.08 35.61 -19.68
C ALA A 447 6.63 36.81 -20.53
N ALA A 448 5.50 36.74 -21.21
CA ALA A 448 4.93 37.88 -21.94
C ALA A 448 4.49 39.02 -21.00
N ALA A 449 3.99 38.72 -19.81
CA ALA A 449 3.59 39.73 -18.83
C ALA A 449 4.78 40.36 -18.07
N GLY A 450 5.92 39.63 -17.93
CA GLY A 450 7.11 40.11 -17.22
C GLY A 450 8.12 40.87 -18.09
N PHE A 451 8.13 40.60 -19.40
CA PHE A 451 9.01 41.30 -20.32
C PHE A 451 8.29 42.53 -20.91
N GLY A 452 8.30 43.60 -20.16
CA GLY A 452 8.03 44.92 -20.72
C GLY A 452 9.07 45.20 -21.83
N ILE A 453 8.67 44.93 -23.06
CA ILE A 453 9.42 45.32 -24.29
C ILE A 453 9.79 46.80 -24.23
N GLY A 454 9.13 47.59 -23.37
CA GLY A 454 9.35 48.99 -23.12
C GLY A 454 10.65 49.35 -22.39
N SER A 455 11.33 48.47 -21.69
CA SER A 455 12.52 48.82 -20.88
C SER A 455 13.85 48.87 -21.70
N ALA A 456 13.87 48.20 -22.86
CA ALA A 456 15.07 48.20 -23.73
C ALA A 456 15.13 49.35 -24.76
N PHE A 457 14.01 50.04 -24.96
CA PHE A 457 13.90 51.10 -25.95
C PHE A 457 14.35 52.50 -25.48
N PRO A 458 14.18 52.95 -24.21
CA PRO A 458 14.48 54.32 -23.85
C PRO A 458 15.96 54.70 -23.93
N VAL A 459 16.84 53.75 -23.61
CA VAL A 459 18.30 54.02 -23.61
C VAL A 459 18.84 54.18 -25.03
N ILE A 460 18.32 53.37 -25.96
CA ILE A 460 18.74 53.38 -27.37
C ILE A 460 18.12 54.56 -28.12
N GLY A 461 16.90 54.94 -27.81
CA GLY A 461 16.23 56.12 -28.35
C GLY A 461 16.98 57.41 -28.04
N ASN A 462 17.51 57.54 -26.84
CA ASN A 462 18.32 58.68 -26.42
C ASN A 462 19.71 58.74 -27.10
N LEU A 463 20.37 57.58 -27.27
CA LEU A 463 21.65 57.47 -27.98
C LEU A 463 21.52 57.84 -29.46
N ILE A 464 20.44 57.49 -30.09
CA ILE A 464 20.21 57.75 -31.50
C ILE A 464 19.71 59.19 -31.73
N GLY A 465 18.92 59.73 -30.80
CA GLY A 465 18.58 61.15 -30.81
C GLY A 465 19.83 62.07 -30.72
N ALA A 466 20.79 61.67 -29.91
CA ALA A 466 22.09 62.35 -29.82
C ALA A 466 22.92 62.21 -31.12
N ALA A 467 22.89 61.01 -31.75
CA ALA A 467 23.54 60.78 -33.05
C ALA A 467 22.91 61.58 -34.21
N ALA A 468 21.58 61.67 -34.26
CA ALA A 468 20.86 62.48 -35.23
C ALA A 468 21.15 63.97 -35.06
N GLY A 469 21.25 64.47 -33.81
CA GLY A 469 21.66 65.85 -33.51
C GLY A 469 23.11 66.16 -33.95
N ALA A 470 24.02 65.22 -33.74
CA ALA A 470 25.41 65.34 -34.20
C ALA A 470 25.56 65.35 -35.74
N LEU A 471 24.69 64.58 -36.46
CA LEU A 471 24.64 64.58 -37.93
C LEU A 471 24.29 65.97 -38.50
N VAL A 472 23.37 66.70 -37.86
CA VAL A 472 22.98 68.05 -38.27
C VAL A 472 24.16 69.02 -38.11
N GLY A 473 24.92 68.96 -37.04
CA GLY A 473 26.06 69.82 -36.77
C GLY A 473 27.21 69.67 -37.77
N ILE A 474 27.43 68.48 -38.28
CA ILE A 474 28.52 68.16 -39.21
C ILE A 474 28.20 68.65 -40.63
N LEU A 475 26.94 68.49 -41.07
CA LEU A 475 26.52 68.93 -42.43
C LEU A 475 26.64 70.43 -42.65
N VAL A 476 26.55 71.25 -41.59
CA VAL A 476 26.67 72.68 -41.64
C VAL A 476 28.12 73.16 -41.89
N SER A 477 29.15 72.45 -41.50
CA SER A 477 30.55 72.87 -41.50
C SER A 477 31.29 72.66 -42.86
N PHE A 478 30.72 72.00 -43.89
CA PHE A 478 31.48 71.49 -45.04
C PHE A 478 31.20 72.12 -46.39
N LEU A 479 30.47 73.22 -46.48
CA LEU A 479 30.06 73.81 -47.78
C LEU A 479 31.14 74.54 -48.52
N SER A 480 32.38 74.68 -48.03
CA SER A 480 33.32 75.66 -48.65
C SER A 480 34.54 75.13 -49.42
N ILE A 481 34.80 73.81 -49.47
CA ILE A 481 36.15 73.34 -49.88
C ILE A 481 36.20 72.55 -51.19
N PHE A 482 35.10 72.16 -51.87
CA PHE A 482 35.14 71.28 -53.02
C PHE A 482 34.55 71.90 -54.30
N THR A 483 35.21 71.68 -55.44
CA THR A 483 34.85 72.22 -56.77
C THR A 483 33.79 71.44 -57.56
N SER A 484 33.53 70.20 -57.28
CA SER A 484 32.48 69.40 -57.94
C SER A 484 31.37 68.95 -57.01
N ARG A 485 30.12 69.02 -57.47
CA ARG A 485 28.92 68.61 -56.72
C ARG A 485 28.99 67.14 -56.29
N GLU A 486 29.39 66.25 -57.18
CA GLU A 486 29.50 64.83 -56.94
C GLU A 486 30.50 64.47 -55.83
N LYS A 487 31.67 65.14 -55.85
CA LYS A 487 32.67 64.91 -54.75
C LYS A 487 32.18 65.39 -53.42
N ARG A 488 31.39 66.47 -53.39
CA ARG A 488 30.81 66.98 -52.11
C ARG A 488 29.70 66.04 -51.60
N ILE A 489 28.85 65.50 -52.49
CA ILE A 489 27.83 64.50 -52.15
C ILE A 489 28.49 63.26 -51.57
N ARG A 490 29.47 62.66 -52.22
CA ARG A 490 30.17 61.47 -51.75
C ARG A 490 30.86 61.69 -50.37
N LYS A 491 31.44 62.88 -50.21
CA LYS A 491 32.04 63.22 -48.91
C LYS A 491 31.00 63.39 -47.84
N ALA A 492 29.89 64.05 -48.11
CA ALA A 492 28.77 64.14 -47.14
C ALA A 492 28.15 62.79 -46.83
N GLN A 493 27.96 61.95 -47.82
CA GLN A 493 27.51 60.54 -47.61
C GLN A 493 28.49 59.79 -46.74
N GLY A 494 29.80 59.80 -47.00
CA GLY A 494 30.81 59.13 -46.18
C GLY A 494 30.81 59.57 -44.74
N GLN A 495 30.66 60.88 -44.50
CA GLN A 495 30.64 61.40 -43.09
C GLN A 495 29.35 61.03 -42.35
N VAL A 496 28.21 61.02 -43.03
CA VAL A 496 26.95 60.59 -42.45
C VAL A 496 26.99 59.09 -42.17
N GLN A 497 27.54 58.28 -43.06
CA GLN A 497 27.75 56.86 -42.85
C GLN A 497 28.67 56.58 -41.64
N GLU A 498 29.79 57.35 -41.52
CA GLU A 498 30.70 57.24 -40.37
C GLU A 498 29.96 57.51 -39.05
N LYS A 499 29.11 58.55 -39.00
CA LYS A 499 28.31 58.86 -37.83
C LYS A 499 27.24 57.81 -37.52
N ILE A 500 26.64 57.22 -38.53
CA ILE A 500 25.72 56.11 -38.39
C ILE A 500 26.49 54.89 -37.80
N ASP A 501 27.72 54.64 -38.27
CA ASP A 501 28.56 53.56 -37.72
C ASP A 501 28.98 53.81 -36.29
N GLU A 502 29.34 55.05 -35.92
CA GLU A 502 29.61 55.42 -34.52
C GLU A 502 28.35 55.13 -33.65
N ALA A 503 27.19 55.62 -34.07
CA ALA A 503 25.93 55.36 -33.34
C ALA A 503 25.61 53.89 -33.25
N TRP A 504 25.88 53.09 -34.29
CA TRP A 504 25.73 51.65 -34.26
C TRP A 504 26.71 50.98 -33.26
N SER A 505 27.96 51.45 -33.22
CA SER A 505 28.96 50.95 -32.26
C SER A 505 28.53 51.19 -30.83
N GLU A 506 27.98 52.37 -30.52
CA GLU A 506 27.45 52.70 -29.19
C GLU A 506 26.20 51.86 -28.86
N ALA A 507 25.27 51.75 -29.80
CA ALA A 507 24.08 50.90 -29.63
C ALA A 507 24.49 49.44 -29.37
N ARG A 508 25.52 48.93 -30.05
CA ARG A 508 26.05 47.57 -29.86
C ARG A 508 26.63 47.39 -28.46
N LYS A 509 27.30 48.36 -27.87
CA LYS A 509 27.79 48.31 -26.48
C LYS A 509 26.61 48.24 -25.50
N ALA A 510 25.63 49.12 -25.65
CA ALA A 510 24.41 49.12 -24.86
C ALA A 510 23.65 47.77 -24.91
N LEU A 511 23.53 47.18 -26.10
CA LEU A 511 22.93 45.87 -26.29
C LEU A 511 23.69 44.76 -25.58
N GLN A 512 25.01 44.86 -25.41
CA GLN A 512 25.82 43.90 -24.64
C GLN A 512 25.62 44.05 -23.13
N GLU A 513 25.53 45.29 -22.64
CA GLU A 513 25.32 45.56 -21.20
C GLU A 513 23.95 45.10 -20.74
N GLU A 514 22.92 45.23 -21.53
CA GLU A 514 21.56 44.79 -21.24
C GLU A 514 21.36 43.28 -21.36
N ARG A 515 22.36 42.52 -21.80
CA ARG A 515 22.23 41.07 -22.00
C ARG A 515 21.88 40.34 -20.73
N LYS A 516 22.54 40.60 -19.62
CA LYS A 516 22.33 39.93 -18.34
C LYS A 516 20.95 40.21 -17.75
N PRO A 517 20.52 41.49 -17.60
CA PRO A 517 19.18 41.81 -17.10
C PRO A 517 18.05 41.18 -17.92
N LEU A 518 18.23 41.16 -19.24
CA LEU A 518 17.22 40.62 -20.20
C LEU A 518 16.84 39.18 -19.90
N PHE A 519 17.80 38.31 -19.53
CA PHE A 519 17.55 36.89 -19.31
C PHE A 519 17.34 36.51 -17.86
N THR A 520 17.64 37.41 -16.91
CA THR A 520 17.55 37.09 -15.47
C THR A 520 16.13 36.65 -15.08
N SER A 521 15.10 37.29 -15.61
CA SER A 521 13.72 36.95 -15.29
C SER A 521 13.32 35.60 -15.88
N VAL A 522 13.70 35.32 -17.14
CA VAL A 522 13.40 34.03 -17.81
C VAL A 522 14.13 32.90 -17.10
N ARG A 523 15.41 33.07 -16.78
CA ARG A 523 16.19 32.08 -16.02
C ARG A 523 15.52 31.77 -14.69
N LYS A 524 15.18 32.81 -13.94
CA LYS A 524 14.53 32.66 -12.64
C LYS A 524 13.21 31.90 -12.75
N GLN A 525 12.39 32.21 -13.76
CA GLN A 525 11.13 31.50 -13.95
C GLN A 525 11.35 30.03 -14.34
N ILE A 526 12.32 29.72 -15.19
CA ILE A 526 12.66 28.35 -15.54
C ILE A 526 13.16 27.59 -14.30
N ASP A 527 14.03 28.21 -13.49
CA ASP A 527 14.53 27.60 -12.26
C ASP A 527 13.39 27.34 -11.25
N GLU A 528 12.55 28.34 -11.01
CA GLU A 528 11.50 28.28 -9.98
C GLU A 528 10.28 27.45 -10.40
N VAL A 529 9.99 27.37 -11.71
CA VAL A 529 8.79 26.67 -12.18
C VAL A 529 9.13 25.32 -12.81
N VAL A 530 10.07 25.28 -13.77
CA VAL A 530 10.34 24.06 -14.54
C VAL A 530 11.30 23.14 -13.79
N LEU A 531 12.48 23.65 -13.44
CA LEU A 531 13.50 22.83 -12.75
C LEU A 531 13.05 22.43 -11.33
N ALA A 532 12.34 23.32 -10.63
CA ALA A 532 11.75 22.97 -9.34
C ALA A 532 10.71 21.85 -9.45
N ARG A 533 9.94 21.78 -10.55
CA ARG A 533 9.01 20.68 -10.80
C ARG A 533 9.73 19.36 -11.11
N VAL A 534 10.77 19.41 -11.92
CA VAL A 534 11.62 18.22 -12.17
C VAL A 534 12.22 17.71 -10.86
N GLN A 535 12.71 18.61 -10.01
CA GLN A 535 13.22 18.24 -8.70
C GLN A 535 12.14 17.67 -7.79
N GLN A 536 10.96 18.28 -7.73
CA GLN A 536 9.84 17.81 -6.92
C GLN A 536 9.41 16.40 -7.36
N LEU A 537 9.40 16.10 -8.67
CA LEU A 537 9.10 14.78 -9.19
C LEU A 537 10.17 13.76 -8.77
N ASP A 538 11.45 14.10 -8.92
CA ASP A 538 12.59 13.28 -8.47
C ASP A 538 12.51 12.98 -6.96
N GLU A 539 12.20 13.99 -6.13
CA GLU A 539 12.00 13.81 -4.69
C GLU A 539 10.78 12.96 -4.37
N SER A 540 9.70 13.10 -5.12
CA SER A 540 8.49 12.29 -4.95
C SER A 540 8.75 10.81 -5.21
N LEU A 541 9.56 10.47 -6.21
CA LEU A 541 9.98 9.10 -6.48
C LEU A 541 10.90 8.52 -5.38
N LYS A 542 11.67 9.36 -4.71
CA LYS A 542 12.55 8.96 -3.60
C LYS A 542 11.83 8.88 -2.24
N HIS A 543 10.67 9.53 -2.11
CA HIS A 543 9.96 9.62 -0.84
C HIS A 543 9.54 8.25 -0.28
N PRO A 544 9.04 7.28 -1.07
CA PRO A 544 8.71 5.95 -0.56
C PRO A 544 9.89 5.23 0.09
N LEU A 545 11.13 5.42 -0.39
CA LEU A 545 12.31 4.82 0.22
C LEU A 545 12.47 5.25 1.69
N LYS A 546 12.27 6.53 1.99
CA LYS A 546 12.34 7.06 3.36
C LYS A 546 11.25 6.46 4.25
N ILE A 547 10.04 6.29 3.71
CA ILE A 547 8.92 5.69 4.44
C ILE A 547 9.23 4.21 4.76
N ILE A 548 9.67 3.45 3.76
CA ILE A 548 10.01 2.03 3.92
C ILE A 548 11.15 1.85 4.93
N GLU A 549 12.17 2.71 4.88
CA GLU A 549 13.27 2.72 5.84
C GLU A 549 12.77 2.97 7.26
N GLN A 550 11.93 3.98 7.47
CA GLN A 550 11.33 4.27 8.77
C GLN A 550 10.47 3.11 9.29
N GLN A 551 9.67 2.49 8.42
CA GLN A 551 8.87 1.32 8.78
C GLN A 551 9.77 0.12 9.13
N THR A 552 10.85 -0.10 8.41
CA THR A 552 11.81 -1.16 8.69
C THR A 552 12.48 -0.96 10.06
N VAL A 553 12.87 0.27 10.39
CA VAL A 553 13.40 0.62 11.71
C VAL A 553 12.37 0.36 12.80
N LEU A 554 11.11 0.73 12.59
CA LEU A 554 10.02 0.48 13.52
C LEU A 554 9.79 -1.02 13.74
N MET A 555 9.74 -1.82 12.67
CA MET A 555 9.60 -3.27 12.75
C MET A 555 10.74 -3.92 13.53
N ASN A 556 11.98 -3.50 13.29
CA ASN A 556 13.13 -3.98 14.05
C ASN A 556 13.04 -3.60 15.54
N ARG A 557 12.53 -2.41 15.86
CA ARG A 557 12.30 -1.98 17.25
C ARG A 557 11.24 -2.86 17.93
N ILE A 558 10.12 -3.12 17.24
CA ILE A 558 9.05 -3.99 17.75
C ILE A 558 9.60 -5.41 17.96
N LYS A 559 10.36 -5.95 17.01
CA LYS A 559 11.03 -7.25 17.13
C LYS A 559 11.88 -7.34 18.40
N ASN A 560 12.78 -6.38 18.61
CA ASN A 560 13.68 -6.34 19.77
C ASN A 560 12.89 -6.18 21.09
N GLN A 561 11.81 -5.39 21.10
CA GLN A 561 10.93 -5.26 22.24
C GLN A 561 10.23 -6.58 22.58
N LEU A 562 9.70 -7.30 21.57
CA LEU A 562 9.08 -8.60 21.76
C LEU A 562 10.07 -9.63 22.32
N GLU A 563 11.32 -9.64 21.84
CA GLU A 563 12.37 -10.53 22.35
C GLU A 563 12.75 -10.23 23.80
N SER A 564 12.71 -8.97 24.22
CA SER A 564 13.06 -8.53 25.56
C SER A 564 11.89 -8.56 26.56
N MET A 565 10.64 -8.75 26.09
CA MET A 565 9.45 -8.79 26.96
C MET A 565 9.48 -10.00 27.90
N SER A 566 9.44 -9.75 29.20
CA SER A 566 9.20 -10.75 30.23
C SER A 566 7.69 -10.88 30.53
N TYR A 567 7.26 -12.04 31.00
CA TYR A 567 5.85 -12.33 31.33
C TYR A 567 5.19 -11.30 32.27
N GLY A 568 5.96 -10.69 33.16
CA GLY A 568 5.45 -9.72 34.13
C GLY A 568 5.06 -8.36 33.56
N THR A 569 5.56 -8.02 32.39
CA THR A 569 5.36 -6.68 31.78
C THR A 569 3.99 -6.52 31.14
N ILE A 570 3.33 -7.63 30.77
CA ILE A 570 2.02 -7.63 30.08
C ILE A 570 0.84 -7.52 31.07
N GLN A 571 1.07 -7.72 32.36
CA GLN A 571 0.02 -7.58 33.38
C GLN A 571 -0.31 -6.12 33.71
N ALA A 572 0.43 -5.16 33.21
CA ALA A 572 0.30 -3.73 33.51
C ALA A 572 -0.44 -2.92 32.44
N ILE A 573 -0.91 -3.55 31.36
CA ILE A 573 -1.76 -2.97 30.31
C ILE A 573 -3.16 -3.57 30.43
#